data_7936c5df2609517b6c4085c7234f89a5
#
_entry.id   7936c5df2609517b6c4085c7234f89a5
#
_cell.length_a   1.000
_cell.length_b   1.000
_cell.length_c   1.000
_cell.angle_alpha   90.00
_cell.angle_beta   90.00
_cell.angle_gamma   90.00
#
_symmetry.space_group_name_H-M   'P 1'
#
loop_
_entity.id
_entity.type
_entity.pdbx_description
1 polymer ?
#
loop_
_entity_poly.entity_id
_entity_poly.type
_entity_poly.pdbx_seq_one_letter_code
_entity_poly.pdbx_strand_id
1 'polypeptide(L)'
;KKKATAAKKTAQYSNASIKGLQSKRSKLQKDIRQQEKALRNNKADVQKRLKNLMTINSEIDKHEKNIQQIESEIKTLDNNIRILNAQLKTLESQLKERKAKYIKSMRYITRRHTVQDRLMFIFSAESFTQMYRRLRFIREYAEYQKAQGEMVKAKQEQVREKQTQLQQAKNQKNSLLGKGRREREALEGQKEEQQKIVKTLQKQQRTIQQLMDKQR
;
A
#
# COMPACT_ATOMS: atom_id res chain seq x y z
N LYS A 1 30.72 -92.94 -28.61
CA LYS A 1 31.08 -91.56 -29.08
C LYS A 1 29.89 -90.57 -29.14
N LYS A 2 28.63 -91.05 -29.39
CA LYS A 2 27.43 -90.13 -29.49
C LYS A 2 26.95 -89.52 -28.12
N LYS A 3 27.17 -90.18 -26.96
CA LYS A 3 26.79 -89.64 -25.62
C LYS A 3 27.71 -88.54 -25.13
N ALA A 4 29.03 -88.55 -25.45
CA ALA A 4 29.94 -87.56 -25.02
C ALA A 4 29.77 -86.23 -25.81
N THR A 5 29.35 -86.28 -27.08
CA THR A 5 29.07 -85.11 -27.88
C THR A 5 27.77 -84.39 -27.49
N ALA A 6 26.73 -85.15 -27.04
CA ALA A 6 25.50 -84.54 -26.52
C ALA A 6 25.72 -83.82 -25.17
N ALA A 7 26.50 -84.39 -24.26
CA ALA A 7 26.84 -83.77 -22.98
C ALA A 7 27.69 -82.47 -23.13
N LYS A 8 28.60 -82.44 -24.12
CA LYS A 8 29.37 -81.23 -24.44
C LYS A 8 28.53 -80.11 -25.05
N LYS A 9 27.55 -80.44 -25.90
CA LYS A 9 26.63 -79.47 -26.48
C LYS A 9 25.67 -78.88 -25.41
N THR A 10 25.14 -79.68 -24.54
CA THR A 10 24.25 -79.20 -23.42
C THR A 10 25.02 -78.34 -22.43
N ALA A 11 26.26 -78.66 -22.09
CA ALA A 11 27.11 -77.83 -21.24
C ALA A 11 27.47 -76.51 -21.90
N GLN A 12 27.67 -76.50 -23.24
CA GLN A 12 27.99 -75.27 -24.00
C GLN A 12 26.79 -74.37 -24.17
N TYR A 13 25.60 -74.89 -24.30
CA TYR A 13 24.31 -74.13 -24.30
C TYR A 13 24.00 -73.57 -22.90
N SER A 14 24.28 -74.29 -21.80
CA SER A 14 24.08 -73.83 -20.44
C SER A 14 25.04 -72.69 -20.10
N ASN A 15 26.32 -72.77 -20.51
CA ASN A 15 27.30 -71.70 -20.30
C ASN A 15 26.98 -70.41 -21.10
N ALA A 16 26.50 -70.50 -22.31
CA ALA A 16 26.08 -69.35 -23.11
C ALA A 16 24.83 -68.72 -22.49
N SER A 17 23.88 -69.49 -21.97
CA SER A 17 22.71 -69.03 -21.24
C SER A 17 23.07 -68.36 -19.91
N ILE A 18 24.02 -68.93 -19.15
CA ILE A 18 24.53 -68.35 -17.89
C ILE A 18 25.25 -67.03 -18.16
N LYS A 19 26.08 -66.89 -19.18
CA LYS A 19 26.72 -65.61 -19.57
C LYS A 19 25.68 -64.57 -20.00
N GLY A 20 24.61 -64.99 -20.74
CA GLY A 20 23.52 -64.09 -21.11
C GLY A 20 22.75 -63.59 -19.88
N LEU A 21 22.46 -64.44 -18.91
CA LEU A 21 21.82 -64.07 -17.67
C LEU A 21 22.71 -63.16 -16.76
N GLN A 22 23.99 -63.43 -16.70
CA GLN A 22 24.97 -62.55 -16.01
C GLN A 22 25.04 -61.14 -16.66
N SER A 23 25.04 -61.06 -17.95
CA SER A 23 25.01 -59.77 -18.67
C SER A 23 23.70 -59.01 -18.38
N LYS A 24 22.56 -59.69 -18.47
CA LYS A 24 21.23 -59.10 -18.11
C LYS A 24 21.24 -58.60 -16.67
N ARG A 25 21.73 -59.40 -15.70
CA ARG A 25 21.84 -59.04 -14.30
C ARG A 25 22.72 -57.79 -14.09
N SER A 26 23.86 -57.74 -14.76
CA SER A 26 24.76 -56.53 -14.70
C SER A 26 24.09 -55.29 -15.24
N LYS A 27 23.35 -55.39 -16.33
CA LYS A 27 22.57 -54.28 -16.92
C LYS A 27 21.48 -53.81 -15.94
N LEU A 28 20.69 -54.75 -15.42
CA LEU A 28 19.63 -54.41 -14.44
C LEU A 28 20.22 -53.76 -13.18
N GLN A 29 21.32 -54.24 -12.65
CA GLN A 29 22.00 -53.62 -11.50
C GLN A 29 22.46 -52.19 -11.82
N LYS A 30 22.98 -51.92 -12.98
CA LYS A 30 23.34 -50.55 -13.41
C LYS A 30 22.10 -49.67 -13.53
N ASP A 31 21.02 -50.16 -14.12
CA ASP A 31 19.75 -49.45 -14.26
C ASP A 31 19.13 -49.13 -12.90
N ILE A 32 19.13 -50.08 -11.98
CA ILE A 32 18.66 -49.88 -10.58
C ILE A 32 19.46 -48.77 -9.89
N ARG A 33 20.80 -48.85 -9.95
CA ARG A 33 21.66 -47.83 -9.32
C ARG A 33 21.44 -46.43 -9.93
N GLN A 34 21.20 -46.35 -11.23
CA GLN A 34 20.92 -45.09 -11.94
C GLN A 34 19.54 -44.54 -11.52
N GLN A 35 18.54 -45.39 -11.40
CA GLN A 35 17.19 -45.04 -10.92
C GLN A 35 17.20 -44.60 -9.44
N GLU A 36 17.91 -45.32 -8.57
CA GLU A 36 18.09 -44.94 -7.15
C GLU A 36 18.75 -43.55 -7.03
N LYS A 37 19.79 -43.28 -7.80
CA LYS A 37 20.43 -41.97 -7.84
C LYS A 37 19.49 -40.87 -8.31
N ALA A 38 18.71 -41.11 -9.35
CA ALA A 38 17.71 -40.21 -9.87
C ALA A 38 16.60 -39.94 -8.83
N LEU A 39 16.13 -40.97 -8.14
CA LEU A 39 15.14 -40.87 -7.08
C LEU A 39 15.65 -40.03 -5.89
N ARG A 40 16.91 -40.28 -5.46
CA ARG A 40 17.54 -39.51 -4.39
C ARG A 40 17.68 -38.03 -4.74
N ASN A 41 18.12 -37.73 -5.96
CA ASN A 41 18.24 -36.35 -6.45
C ASN A 41 16.86 -35.66 -6.53
N ASN A 42 15.85 -36.35 -7.05
CA ASN A 42 14.49 -35.82 -7.09
C ASN A 42 13.91 -35.54 -5.70
N LYS A 43 14.13 -36.45 -4.72
CA LYS A 43 13.70 -36.21 -3.34
C LYS A 43 14.38 -34.98 -2.72
N ALA A 44 15.69 -34.80 -2.95
CA ALA A 44 16.42 -33.64 -2.47
C ALA A 44 15.92 -32.33 -3.11
N ASP A 45 15.64 -32.34 -4.42
CA ASP A 45 15.09 -31.16 -5.12
C ASP A 45 13.66 -30.83 -4.66
N VAL A 46 12.81 -31.83 -4.45
CA VAL A 46 11.48 -31.65 -3.87
C VAL A 46 11.55 -31.01 -2.49
N GLN A 47 12.45 -31.48 -1.61
CA GLN A 47 12.64 -30.88 -0.28
C GLN A 47 13.10 -29.41 -0.35
N LYS A 48 14.00 -29.08 -1.27
CA LYS A 48 14.45 -27.70 -1.49
C LYS A 48 13.30 -26.82 -1.96
N ARG A 49 12.50 -27.30 -2.92
CA ARG A 49 11.34 -26.56 -3.44
C ARG A 49 10.22 -26.39 -2.40
N LEU A 50 10.02 -27.37 -1.52
CA LEU A 50 9.07 -27.25 -0.40
C LEU A 50 9.51 -26.15 0.59
N LYS A 51 10.81 -26.09 0.91
CA LYS A 51 11.32 -24.98 1.75
C LYS A 51 11.12 -23.62 1.10
N ASN A 52 11.42 -23.49 -0.20
CA ASN A 52 11.16 -22.25 -0.94
C ASN A 52 9.68 -21.88 -0.92
N LEU A 53 8.80 -22.85 -1.11
CA LEU A 53 7.35 -22.66 -1.09
C LEU A 53 6.86 -22.16 0.27
N MET A 54 7.42 -22.67 1.37
CA MET A 54 7.11 -22.14 2.72
C MET A 54 7.54 -20.68 2.89
N THR A 55 8.71 -20.31 2.37
CA THR A 55 9.19 -18.92 2.39
C THR A 55 8.26 -18.01 1.57
N ILE A 56 7.96 -18.40 0.34
CA ILE A 56 7.07 -17.64 -0.54
C ILE A 56 5.67 -17.48 0.09
N ASN A 57 5.12 -18.53 0.70
CA ASN A 57 3.83 -18.42 1.40
C ASN A 57 3.89 -17.41 2.55
N SER A 58 4.98 -17.42 3.34
CA SER A 58 5.16 -16.44 4.41
C SER A 58 5.28 -15.00 3.89
N GLU A 59 5.88 -14.81 2.71
CA GLU A 59 5.98 -13.49 2.07
C GLU A 59 4.62 -13.05 1.49
N ILE A 60 3.87 -13.96 0.88
CA ILE A 60 2.49 -13.73 0.43
C ILE A 60 1.63 -13.24 1.60
N ASP A 61 1.66 -13.95 2.74
CA ASP A 61 0.90 -13.56 3.94
C ASP A 61 1.30 -12.18 4.47
N LYS A 62 2.58 -11.83 4.39
CA LYS A 62 3.06 -10.49 4.77
C LYS A 62 2.55 -9.41 3.82
N HIS A 63 2.64 -9.62 2.50
CA HIS A 63 2.12 -8.68 1.52
C HIS A 63 0.61 -8.49 1.64
N GLU A 64 -0.15 -9.57 1.87
CA GLU A 64 -1.60 -9.49 2.08
C GLU A 64 -1.95 -8.66 3.33
N LYS A 65 -1.25 -8.87 4.46
CA LYS A 65 -1.42 -8.05 5.66
C LYS A 65 -1.07 -6.59 5.44
N ASN A 66 0.05 -6.31 4.76
CA ASN A 66 0.46 -4.94 4.42
C ASN A 66 -0.59 -4.25 3.56
N ILE A 67 -1.14 -4.94 2.56
CA ILE A 67 -2.20 -4.41 1.70
C ILE A 67 -3.44 -4.06 2.52
N GLN A 68 -3.90 -4.95 3.41
CA GLN A 68 -5.04 -4.71 4.29
C GLN A 68 -4.82 -3.49 5.20
N GLN A 69 -3.61 -3.36 5.76
CA GLN A 69 -3.26 -2.21 6.59
C GLN A 69 -3.31 -0.91 5.77
N ILE A 70 -2.67 -0.88 4.58
CA ILE A 70 -2.66 0.28 3.69
C ILE A 70 -4.09 0.67 3.28
N GLU A 71 -4.95 -0.29 2.96
CA GLU A 71 -6.35 -0.04 2.63
C GLU A 71 -7.14 0.58 3.81
N SER A 72 -6.90 0.11 5.02
CA SER A 72 -7.48 0.68 6.24
C SER A 72 -7.02 2.12 6.48
N GLU A 73 -5.71 2.38 6.32
CA GLU A 73 -5.13 3.72 6.44
C GLU A 73 -5.70 4.68 5.39
N ILE A 74 -5.84 4.24 4.14
CA ILE A 74 -6.46 5.03 3.06
C ILE A 74 -7.90 5.37 3.40
N LYS A 75 -8.69 4.42 3.91
CA LYS A 75 -10.08 4.65 4.32
C LYS A 75 -10.17 5.69 5.45
N THR A 76 -9.27 5.63 6.41
CA THR A 76 -9.18 6.62 7.50
C THR A 76 -8.83 8.00 6.97
N LEU A 77 -7.84 8.10 6.06
CA LEU A 77 -7.48 9.36 5.42
C LEU A 77 -8.60 9.93 4.57
N ASP A 78 -9.39 9.10 3.87
CA ASP A 78 -10.54 9.56 3.11
C ASP A 78 -11.62 10.19 3.99
N ASN A 79 -11.89 9.60 5.15
CA ASN A 79 -12.80 10.19 6.12
C ASN A 79 -12.25 11.53 6.65
N ASN A 80 -10.96 11.61 6.98
CA ASN A 80 -10.33 12.85 7.43
C ASN A 80 -10.38 13.94 6.35
N ILE A 81 -10.07 13.59 5.09
CA ILE A 81 -10.17 14.51 3.96
C ILE A 81 -11.59 15.04 3.79
N ARG A 82 -12.61 14.18 3.94
CA ARG A 82 -14.02 14.58 3.87
C ARG A 82 -14.38 15.58 4.99
N ILE A 83 -13.95 15.31 6.21
CA ILE A 83 -14.16 16.19 7.37
C ILE A 83 -13.45 17.53 7.15
N LEU A 84 -12.18 17.51 6.73
CA LEU A 84 -11.41 18.74 6.46
C LEU A 84 -12.04 19.59 5.36
N ASN A 85 -12.55 18.97 4.28
CA ASN A 85 -13.26 19.67 3.21
C ASN A 85 -14.55 20.34 3.73
N ALA A 86 -15.33 19.65 4.57
CA ALA A 86 -16.55 20.22 5.16
C ALA A 86 -16.22 21.41 6.10
N GLN A 87 -15.19 21.26 6.94
CA GLN A 87 -14.72 22.34 7.82
C GLN A 87 -14.21 23.54 7.02
N LEU A 88 -13.44 23.29 5.96
CA LEU A 88 -12.92 24.32 5.09
C LEU A 88 -14.04 25.12 4.43
N LYS A 89 -15.04 24.45 3.84
CA LYS A 89 -16.20 25.08 3.24
C LYS A 89 -16.96 25.98 4.23
N THR A 90 -17.14 25.52 5.46
CA THR A 90 -17.79 26.30 6.53
C THR A 90 -16.95 27.53 6.90
N LEU A 91 -15.63 27.35 7.07
CA LEU A 91 -14.72 28.44 7.40
C LEU A 91 -14.63 29.49 6.29
N GLU A 92 -14.59 29.08 5.04
CA GLU A 92 -14.57 29.99 3.88
C GLU A 92 -15.87 30.80 3.79
N SER A 93 -17.02 30.17 4.03
CA SER A 93 -18.30 30.87 4.10
C SER A 93 -18.34 31.92 5.22
N GLN A 94 -17.89 31.54 6.43
CA GLN A 94 -17.81 32.47 7.58
C GLN A 94 -16.81 33.61 7.31
N LEU A 95 -15.68 33.32 6.67
CA LEU A 95 -14.70 34.33 6.30
C LEU A 95 -15.28 35.32 5.27
N LYS A 96 -15.97 34.82 4.26
CA LYS A 96 -16.65 35.63 3.23
C LYS A 96 -17.68 36.58 3.87
N GLU A 97 -18.51 36.06 4.76
CA GLU A 97 -19.51 36.84 5.48
C GLU A 97 -18.87 37.94 6.35
N ARG A 98 -17.85 37.56 7.15
CA ARG A 98 -17.13 38.53 8.00
C ARG A 98 -16.42 39.60 7.18
N LYS A 99 -15.76 39.23 6.08
CA LYS A 99 -15.13 40.19 5.15
C LYS A 99 -16.18 41.16 4.58
N ALA A 100 -17.34 40.65 4.15
CA ALA A 100 -18.40 41.48 3.62
C ALA A 100 -18.93 42.48 4.67
N LYS A 101 -19.17 42.05 5.91
CA LYS A 101 -19.58 42.93 7.01
C LYS A 101 -18.50 44.00 7.31
N TYR A 102 -17.24 43.58 7.40
CA TYR A 102 -16.12 44.47 7.64
C TYR A 102 -15.98 45.52 6.54
N ILE A 103 -16.00 45.12 5.27
CA ILE A 103 -15.93 46.04 4.12
C ILE A 103 -17.11 47.00 4.11
N LYS A 104 -18.33 46.53 4.40
CA LYS A 104 -19.50 47.39 4.48
C LYS A 104 -19.36 48.45 5.57
N SER A 105 -18.87 48.08 6.74
CA SER A 105 -18.67 49.03 7.85
C SER A 105 -17.54 50.01 7.53
N MET A 106 -16.44 49.59 6.90
CA MET A 106 -15.35 50.45 6.48
C MET A 106 -15.80 51.46 5.40
N ARG A 107 -16.58 51.02 4.39
CA ARG A 107 -17.12 51.90 3.35
C ARG A 107 -18.05 52.96 3.92
N TYR A 108 -18.84 52.60 4.92
CA TYR A 108 -19.69 53.55 5.63
C TYR A 108 -18.90 54.69 6.25
N ILE A 109 -17.77 54.37 6.94
CA ILE A 109 -16.86 55.32 7.57
C ILE A 109 -16.19 56.20 6.50
N THR A 110 -15.65 55.62 5.43
CA THR A 110 -14.86 56.29 4.42
C THR A 110 -15.70 57.24 3.57
N ARG A 111 -16.94 56.88 3.30
CA ARG A 111 -17.86 57.73 2.45
C ARG A 111 -18.48 58.90 3.16
N ARG A 112 -18.66 58.82 4.47
CA ARG A 112 -19.45 59.82 5.22
C ARG A 112 -18.66 60.60 6.28
N HIS A 113 -17.43 60.23 6.55
CA HIS A 113 -16.66 60.81 7.64
C HIS A 113 -15.21 61.10 7.20
N THR A 114 -15.03 62.20 6.51
CA THR A 114 -13.71 62.78 6.36
C THR A 114 -13.17 63.20 7.75
N VAL A 115 -11.88 63.50 7.86
CA VAL A 115 -11.31 64.01 9.11
C VAL A 115 -12.06 65.25 9.54
N GLN A 116 -12.44 66.08 8.59
CA GLN A 116 -13.27 67.27 8.80
C GLN A 116 -14.63 66.96 9.41
N ASP A 117 -15.35 65.97 8.86
CA ASP A 117 -16.67 65.54 9.39
C ASP A 117 -16.59 65.05 10.81
N ARG A 118 -15.52 64.33 11.16
CA ARG A 118 -15.29 63.87 12.56
C ARG A 118 -15.01 65.03 13.49
N LEU A 119 -14.23 65.99 13.04
CA LEU A 119 -13.97 67.20 13.83
C LEU A 119 -15.25 67.99 13.98
N MET A 120 -16.03 68.24 12.88
CA MET A 120 -17.31 68.90 12.95
C MET A 120 -18.29 68.18 13.88
N PHE A 121 -18.35 66.83 13.84
CA PHE A 121 -19.16 66.04 14.76
C PHE A 121 -18.79 66.28 16.22
N ILE A 122 -17.49 66.39 16.57
CA ILE A 122 -17.04 66.63 17.92
C ILE A 122 -17.36 68.08 18.33
N PHE A 123 -17.03 69.06 17.48
CA PHE A 123 -17.16 70.49 17.81
C PHE A 123 -18.60 71.04 17.69
N SER A 124 -19.52 70.31 16.99
CA SER A 124 -20.94 70.66 16.96
C SER A 124 -21.71 70.26 18.23
N ALA A 125 -21.01 69.87 19.32
CA ALA A 125 -21.60 69.53 20.59
C ALA A 125 -22.07 70.80 21.31
N GLU A 126 -23.28 70.74 21.88
CA GLU A 126 -23.89 71.86 22.63
C GLU A 126 -23.29 72.00 24.02
N SER A 127 -22.60 70.97 24.55
CA SER A 127 -21.95 70.99 25.85
C SER A 127 -20.65 70.21 25.87
N PHE A 128 -19.74 70.52 26.80
CA PHE A 128 -18.48 69.84 26.99
C PHE A 128 -18.70 68.33 27.30
N THR A 129 -19.72 68.01 28.06
CA THR A 129 -20.09 66.62 28.36
C THR A 129 -20.50 65.84 27.12
N GLN A 130 -21.24 66.49 26.22
CA GLN A 130 -21.64 65.88 24.93
C GLN A 130 -20.42 65.73 24.00
N MET A 131 -19.52 66.70 23.95
CA MET A 131 -18.28 66.62 23.21
C MET A 131 -17.43 65.43 23.67
N TYR A 132 -17.25 65.23 24.96
CA TYR A 132 -16.49 64.14 25.56
C TYR A 132 -17.13 62.77 25.18
N ARG A 133 -18.47 62.64 25.27
CA ARG A 133 -19.19 61.42 24.87
C ARG A 133 -18.97 61.08 23.36
N ARG A 134 -19.01 62.11 22.52
CA ARG A 134 -18.78 61.93 21.07
C ARG A 134 -17.33 61.51 20.76
N LEU A 135 -16.35 62.10 21.45
CA LEU A 135 -14.95 61.70 21.33
C LEU A 135 -14.70 60.26 21.79
N ARG A 136 -15.31 59.90 22.91
CA ARG A 136 -15.26 58.53 23.44
C ARG A 136 -15.89 57.52 22.44
N PHE A 137 -17.04 57.85 21.88
CA PHE A 137 -17.71 57.00 20.89
C PHE A 137 -16.82 56.78 19.65
N ILE A 138 -16.15 57.82 19.12
CA ILE A 138 -15.24 57.67 17.96
C ILE A 138 -14.05 56.76 18.30
N ARG A 139 -13.50 56.88 19.49
CA ARG A 139 -12.40 56.02 19.98
C ARG A 139 -12.85 54.57 20.11
N GLU A 140 -13.92 54.30 20.82
CA GLU A 140 -14.45 52.97 21.00
C GLU A 140 -14.83 52.31 19.65
N TYR A 141 -15.36 53.12 18.73
CA TYR A 141 -15.71 52.63 17.39
C TYR A 141 -14.43 52.29 16.57
N ALA A 142 -13.38 53.06 16.68
CA ALA A 142 -12.10 52.78 16.02
C ALA A 142 -11.46 51.48 16.57
N GLU A 143 -11.48 51.29 17.89
CA GLU A 143 -11.04 50.04 18.53
C GLU A 143 -11.88 48.84 18.10
N TYR A 144 -13.20 48.98 18.03
CA TYR A 144 -14.08 47.94 17.52
C TYR A 144 -13.74 47.57 16.07
N GLN A 145 -13.50 48.54 15.19
CA GLN A 145 -13.11 48.28 13.80
C GLN A 145 -11.75 47.57 13.70
N LYS A 146 -10.80 47.96 14.52
CA LYS A 146 -9.50 47.28 14.61
C LYS A 146 -9.68 45.83 15.03
N ALA A 147 -10.47 45.58 16.07
CA ALA A 147 -10.76 44.22 16.53
C ALA A 147 -11.47 43.34 15.46
N GLN A 148 -12.42 43.94 14.70
CA GLN A 148 -13.04 43.24 13.59
C GLN A 148 -12.04 42.89 12.46
N GLY A 149 -11.09 43.80 12.16
CA GLY A 149 -10.02 43.54 11.21
C GLY A 149 -9.10 42.37 11.67
N GLU A 150 -8.72 42.34 12.94
CA GLU A 150 -7.93 41.24 13.50
C GLU A 150 -8.70 39.89 13.48
N MET A 151 -10.02 39.90 13.76
CA MET A 151 -10.84 38.72 13.63
C MET A 151 -10.91 38.18 12.18
N VAL A 152 -10.95 39.06 11.19
CA VAL A 152 -10.90 38.67 9.77
C VAL A 152 -9.57 38.03 9.45
N LYS A 153 -8.44 38.62 9.91
CA LYS A 153 -7.10 38.05 9.71
C LYS A 153 -6.96 36.69 10.38
N ALA A 154 -7.37 36.57 11.64
CA ALA A 154 -7.32 35.30 12.37
C ALA A 154 -8.14 34.20 11.65
N LYS A 155 -9.32 34.55 11.13
CA LYS A 155 -10.16 33.62 10.38
C LYS A 155 -9.53 33.23 9.04
N GLN A 156 -8.85 34.17 8.38
CA GLN A 156 -8.11 33.88 7.15
C GLN A 156 -6.95 32.91 7.39
N GLU A 157 -6.24 33.05 8.50
CA GLU A 157 -5.16 32.13 8.87
C GLU A 157 -5.71 30.73 9.17
N GLN A 158 -6.83 30.62 9.88
CA GLN A 158 -7.50 29.33 10.08
C GLN A 158 -7.87 28.62 8.76
N VAL A 159 -8.35 29.38 7.77
CA VAL A 159 -8.62 28.83 6.42
C VAL A 159 -7.34 28.30 5.79
N ARG A 160 -6.26 29.10 5.86
CA ARG A 160 -4.96 28.72 5.29
C ARG A 160 -4.37 27.47 5.95
N GLU A 161 -4.43 27.39 7.27
CA GLU A 161 -4.00 26.21 8.02
C GLU A 161 -4.79 24.96 7.60
N LYS A 162 -6.12 25.09 7.47
CA LYS A 162 -6.98 23.96 7.02
C LYS A 162 -6.69 23.55 5.58
N GLN A 163 -6.40 24.47 4.68
CA GLN A 163 -5.97 24.17 3.32
C GLN A 163 -4.65 23.40 3.31
N THR A 164 -3.68 23.81 4.14
CA THR A 164 -2.40 23.11 4.28
C THR A 164 -2.60 21.68 4.81
N GLN A 165 -3.40 21.51 5.87
CA GLN A 165 -3.72 20.20 6.43
C GLN A 165 -4.40 19.28 5.39
N LEU A 166 -5.33 19.82 4.61
CA LEU A 166 -6.00 19.09 3.53
C LEU A 166 -5.02 18.65 2.45
N GLN A 167 -4.10 19.53 2.05
CA GLN A 167 -3.09 19.21 1.04
C GLN A 167 -2.12 18.12 1.56
N GLN A 168 -1.70 18.20 2.81
CA GLN A 168 -0.87 17.17 3.45
C GLN A 168 -1.57 15.81 3.48
N ALA A 169 -2.84 15.77 3.88
CA ALA A 169 -3.62 14.54 3.90
C ALA A 169 -3.78 13.91 2.49
N LYS A 170 -4.00 14.74 1.45
CA LYS A 170 -4.03 14.29 0.05
C LYS A 170 -2.68 13.71 -0.39
N ASN A 171 -1.57 14.36 -0.03
CA ASN A 171 -0.24 13.88 -0.38
C ASN A 171 0.08 12.55 0.32
N GLN A 172 -0.29 12.40 1.59
CA GLN A 172 -0.16 11.14 2.33
C GLN A 172 -0.97 10.02 1.68
N LYS A 173 -2.22 10.29 1.30
CA LYS A 173 -3.06 9.33 0.57
C LYS A 173 -2.41 8.88 -0.74
N ASN A 174 -1.90 9.81 -1.55
CA ASN A 174 -1.23 9.49 -2.80
C ASN A 174 0.03 8.63 -2.58
N SER A 175 0.80 8.89 -1.53
CA SER A 175 1.95 8.07 -1.14
C SER A 175 1.52 6.64 -0.77
N LEU A 176 0.45 6.48 0.01
CA LEU A 176 -0.08 5.17 0.39
C LEU A 176 -0.64 4.40 -0.82
N LEU A 177 -1.32 5.07 -1.74
CA LEU A 177 -1.76 4.46 -3.00
C LEU A 177 -0.59 3.93 -3.83
N GLY A 178 0.52 4.69 -3.89
CA GLY A 178 1.76 4.24 -4.54
C GLY A 178 2.39 3.03 -3.85
N LYS A 179 2.39 3.00 -2.51
CA LYS A 179 2.85 1.83 -1.73
C LYS A 179 1.95 0.61 -1.99
N GLY A 180 0.63 0.79 -1.92
CA GLY A 180 -0.34 -0.28 -2.15
C GLY A 180 -0.23 -0.91 -3.54
N ARG A 181 0.07 -0.13 -4.58
CA ARG A 181 0.34 -0.67 -5.93
C ARG A 181 1.56 -1.56 -5.93
N ARG A 182 2.68 -1.12 -5.34
CA ARG A 182 3.92 -1.91 -5.27
C ARG A 182 3.74 -3.21 -4.50
N GLU A 183 3.03 -3.17 -3.36
CA GLU A 183 2.70 -4.38 -2.58
C GLU A 183 1.87 -5.38 -3.40
N ARG A 184 0.88 -4.90 -4.17
CA ARG A 184 0.05 -5.77 -5.03
C ARG A 184 0.86 -6.37 -6.18
N GLU A 185 1.74 -5.61 -6.83
CA GLU A 185 2.65 -6.10 -7.88
C GLU A 185 3.59 -7.18 -7.32
N ALA A 186 4.17 -6.95 -6.14
CA ALA A 186 5.02 -7.93 -5.46
C ALA A 186 4.23 -9.20 -5.12
N LEU A 187 3.02 -9.07 -4.59
CA LEU A 187 2.13 -10.19 -4.27
C LEU A 187 1.79 -11.02 -5.52
N GLU A 188 1.49 -10.38 -6.63
CA GLU A 188 1.17 -11.06 -7.89
C GLU A 188 2.37 -11.84 -8.40
N GLY A 189 3.57 -11.23 -8.41
CA GLY A 189 4.80 -11.92 -8.77
C GLY A 189 5.10 -13.14 -7.90
N GLN A 190 4.89 -13.03 -6.59
CA GLN A 190 5.05 -14.14 -5.64
C GLN A 190 4.03 -15.26 -5.87
N LYS A 191 2.78 -14.92 -6.14
CA LYS A 191 1.73 -15.90 -6.48
C LYS A 191 2.02 -16.66 -7.78
N GLU A 192 2.57 -15.96 -8.78
CA GLU A 192 3.02 -16.62 -10.02
C GLU A 192 4.18 -17.59 -9.77
N GLU A 193 5.18 -17.17 -8.98
CA GLU A 193 6.30 -18.04 -8.61
C GLU A 193 5.85 -19.26 -7.83
N GLN A 194 4.95 -19.07 -6.86
CA GLN A 194 4.29 -20.15 -6.13
C GLN A 194 3.65 -21.15 -7.08
N GLN A 195 2.87 -20.67 -8.05
CA GLN A 195 2.19 -21.56 -9.03
C GLN A 195 3.19 -22.33 -9.88
N LYS A 196 4.30 -21.70 -10.32
CA LYS A 196 5.37 -22.37 -11.08
C LYS A 196 6.00 -23.50 -10.27
N ILE A 197 6.30 -23.26 -9.00
CA ILE A 197 6.87 -24.27 -8.09
C ILE A 197 5.88 -25.41 -7.87
N VAL A 198 4.61 -25.11 -7.60
CA VAL A 198 3.56 -26.14 -7.41
C VAL A 198 3.41 -27.02 -8.64
N LYS A 199 3.33 -26.45 -9.85
CA LYS A 199 3.24 -27.20 -11.12
C LYS A 199 4.47 -28.09 -11.30
N THR A 200 5.67 -27.61 -10.94
CA THR A 200 6.90 -28.40 -11.05
C THR A 200 6.91 -29.55 -10.06
N LEU A 201 6.49 -29.31 -8.81
CA LEU A 201 6.35 -30.35 -7.79
C LEU A 201 5.37 -31.46 -8.21
N GLN A 202 4.23 -31.09 -8.80
CA GLN A 202 3.26 -32.05 -9.33
C GLN A 202 3.86 -32.90 -10.45
N LYS A 203 4.63 -32.31 -11.37
CA LYS A 203 5.34 -33.08 -12.43
C LYS A 203 6.36 -34.04 -11.81
N GLN A 204 7.15 -33.59 -10.86
CA GLN A 204 8.14 -34.42 -10.18
C GLN A 204 7.48 -35.58 -9.39
N GLN A 205 6.37 -35.34 -8.73
CA GLN A 205 5.59 -36.37 -8.06
C GLN A 205 5.18 -37.45 -9.04
N ARG A 206 4.63 -37.11 -10.21
CA ARG A 206 4.24 -38.08 -11.25
C ARG A 206 5.44 -38.87 -11.74
N THR A 207 6.60 -38.22 -11.95
CA THR A 207 7.83 -38.89 -12.37
C THR A 207 8.32 -39.89 -11.33
N ILE A 208 8.28 -39.53 -10.03
CA ILE A 208 8.65 -40.43 -8.93
C ILE A 208 7.70 -41.63 -8.89
N GLN A 209 6.40 -41.41 -9.04
CA GLN A 209 5.40 -42.48 -9.06
C GLN A 209 5.69 -43.49 -10.21
N GLN A 210 5.94 -42.97 -11.42
CA GLN A 210 6.28 -43.82 -12.59
C GLN A 210 7.58 -44.60 -12.39
N LEU A 211 8.58 -44.01 -11.71
CA LEU A 211 9.81 -44.72 -11.40
C LEU A 211 9.59 -45.85 -10.38
N MET A 212 8.74 -45.59 -9.35
CA MET A 212 8.40 -46.61 -8.36
C MET A 212 7.57 -47.76 -8.96
N ASP A 213 6.65 -47.48 -9.87
CA ASP A 213 5.82 -48.50 -10.55
C ASP A 213 6.66 -49.37 -11.49
N LYS A 214 7.74 -48.83 -12.07
CA LYS A 214 8.68 -49.64 -12.90
C LYS A 214 9.62 -50.53 -12.09
N GLN A 215 9.76 -50.28 -10.78
CA GLN A 215 10.58 -51.09 -9.87
C GLN A 215 9.81 -52.28 -9.24
N ARG A 216 8.50 -52.26 -9.32
CA ARG A 216 7.62 -53.38 -8.93
C ARG A 216 7.43 -54.37 -10.10
#